data_f730f20378e43e6847f1a574b0fa2ce0
#
_entry.id   f730f20378e43e6847f1a574b0fa2ce0
#
_cell.length_a   1.000
_cell.length_b   1.000
_cell.length_c   1.000
_cell.angle_alpha   90.00
_cell.angle_beta   90.00
_cell.angle_gamma   90.00
#
_symmetry.space_group_name_H-M   'P 1'
#
loop_
_entity.id
_entity.type
_entity.pdbx_description
1 polymer ?
#
loop_
_entity_poly.entity_id
_entity_poly.type
_entity_poly.pdbx_seq_one_letter_code
_entity_poly.pdbx_strand_id
1 'polypeptide(L)'
;MKANGQASHKYLKALAGEMGADVSDLIALSYDNDPYYIGRPSHRELAEWFQGIWRQRGFEGRGGVHLRRVHQRRVHYQLLGAAKHDGRPYENITTDWNYLLKASRYARILGLVNPEDIIDRRNPEPHVYFYRPDDEQEKGFEPHIPGFDLPAPDTDLLSWLEENLKHPHLSPTGYDYDDFSQPYHVEVWVEKSTMNDILQPLCEELSTNLAVGVGYMTITSVVALLRRIEASGKPTRILYVSDFDKAGRNMPKAVARQTEFWSAMYAPDADIRLQPIVLTQDQIDKYDLPSLNIFDDGDEAPDDVVELDALEARVPGELASIVRENIERFRDKELSERFTQAKEGAQKMLDEQLAEHLADDIKRLDELKEEARPTIERYERLLEMLAARLERELEPLQVSLNEVRHAIEESVTALEPPLPDPPQPVATDPDDDGWLFDSSREYMDQLKHYKTPKQWQEMQAAMRSRHKVCAECGTSFVTTRKVRGRRYCDRNCRQRAHRRRQREYHQRKREAKKG
;
A
#
# COMPACT_ATOMS: atom_id res chain seq x y z
N MET A 1 -5.06 -16.03 6.88
CA MET A 1 -5.04 -17.30 6.08
C MET A 1 -3.83 -17.24 5.16
N LYS A 2 -2.92 -18.23 5.13
CA LYS A 2 -1.76 -18.15 4.21
C LYS A 2 -2.27 -18.19 2.76
N ALA A 3 -1.88 -17.22 1.95
CA ALA A 3 -2.27 -17.08 0.55
C ALA A 3 -1.65 -18.20 -0.29
N ASN A 4 -2.29 -19.35 -0.28
CA ASN A 4 -2.00 -20.46 -1.16
C ASN A 4 -3.31 -20.80 -1.89
N GLY A 5 -3.32 -20.68 -3.21
CA GLY A 5 -4.53 -20.90 -4.03
C GLY A 5 -5.20 -22.26 -3.79
N GLN A 6 -4.42 -23.29 -3.43
CA GLN A 6 -4.99 -24.59 -3.07
C GLN A 6 -5.76 -24.53 -1.74
N ALA A 7 -5.23 -23.84 -0.73
CA ALA A 7 -5.91 -23.66 0.55
C ALA A 7 -7.16 -22.76 0.35
N SER A 8 -7.05 -21.72 -0.46
CA SER A 8 -8.14 -20.79 -0.78
C SER A 8 -9.27 -21.49 -1.54
N HIS A 9 -8.96 -22.32 -2.54
CA HIS A 9 -9.99 -23.10 -3.26
C HIS A 9 -10.66 -24.14 -2.36
N LYS A 10 -9.91 -24.77 -1.43
CA LYS A 10 -10.46 -25.70 -0.44
C LYS A 10 -11.39 -24.98 0.53
N TYR A 11 -11.01 -23.80 1.00
CA TYR A 11 -11.83 -22.93 1.84
C TYR A 11 -13.12 -22.54 1.11
N LEU A 12 -13.02 -22.06 -0.14
CA LEU A 12 -14.16 -21.68 -0.95
C LEU A 12 -15.15 -22.85 -1.14
N LYS A 13 -14.64 -24.07 -1.31
CA LYS A 13 -15.45 -25.29 -1.38
C LYS A 13 -16.17 -25.61 -0.07
N ALA A 14 -15.49 -25.45 1.06
CA ALA A 14 -16.10 -25.67 2.37
C ALA A 14 -17.21 -24.65 2.61
N LEU A 15 -16.91 -23.37 2.40
CA LEU A 15 -17.87 -22.27 2.53
C LEU A 15 -19.09 -22.47 1.61
N ALA A 16 -18.89 -22.87 0.36
CA ALA A 16 -19.97 -23.19 -0.57
C ALA A 16 -20.86 -24.35 -0.03
N GLY A 17 -20.22 -25.36 0.58
CA GLY A 17 -20.95 -26.47 1.22
C GLY A 17 -21.79 -26.03 2.40
N GLU A 18 -21.25 -25.20 3.27
CA GLU A 18 -21.94 -24.66 4.46
C GLU A 18 -23.11 -23.77 4.07
N MET A 19 -22.91 -22.90 3.10
CA MET A 19 -23.91 -21.93 2.65
C MET A 19 -24.92 -22.49 1.65
N GLY A 20 -24.72 -23.71 1.14
CA GLY A 20 -25.53 -24.25 0.06
C GLY A 20 -25.37 -23.54 -1.27
N ALA A 21 -24.21 -22.95 -1.49
CA ALA A 21 -23.86 -22.26 -2.72
C ALA A 21 -23.12 -23.18 -3.70
N ASP A 22 -23.06 -22.80 -4.98
CA ASP A 22 -22.04 -23.33 -5.87
C ASP A 22 -20.77 -22.49 -5.70
N VAL A 23 -19.59 -23.07 -5.87
CA VAL A 23 -18.31 -22.35 -5.77
C VAL A 23 -18.29 -21.14 -6.72
N SER A 24 -18.94 -21.25 -7.88
CA SER A 24 -19.10 -20.16 -8.84
C SER A 24 -19.95 -18.98 -8.34
N ASP A 25 -20.82 -19.21 -7.40
CA ASP A 25 -21.62 -18.13 -6.79
C ASP A 25 -20.77 -17.26 -5.84
N LEU A 26 -19.70 -17.85 -5.28
CA LEU A 26 -18.82 -17.26 -4.28
C LEU A 26 -17.56 -16.57 -4.84
N ILE A 27 -17.46 -16.38 -6.15
CA ILE A 27 -16.35 -15.67 -6.78
C ILE A 27 -16.76 -14.26 -7.22
N ALA A 28 -15.78 -13.38 -7.28
CA ALA A 28 -15.98 -11.98 -7.68
C ALA A 28 -15.63 -11.74 -9.17
N LEU A 29 -14.67 -12.50 -9.69
CA LEU A 29 -14.18 -12.40 -11.07
C LEU A 29 -14.57 -13.64 -11.88
N SER A 30 -14.12 -13.69 -13.14
CA SER A 30 -14.29 -14.88 -13.97
C SER A 30 -13.47 -16.06 -13.43
N TYR A 31 -13.85 -17.28 -13.80
CA TYR A 31 -13.25 -18.54 -13.34
C TYR A 31 -11.72 -18.62 -13.47
N ASP A 32 -11.17 -18.03 -14.52
CA ASP A 32 -9.74 -18.05 -14.79
C ASP A 32 -8.98 -16.90 -14.12
N ASN A 33 -9.69 -15.92 -13.60
CA ASN A 33 -9.11 -14.69 -13.06
C ASN A 33 -9.26 -14.53 -11.55
N ASP A 34 -10.25 -15.22 -10.93
CA ASP A 34 -10.43 -15.14 -9.49
C ASP A 34 -9.41 -16.04 -8.78
N PRO A 35 -8.50 -15.47 -7.98
CA PRO A 35 -7.43 -16.24 -7.34
C PRO A 35 -7.94 -17.30 -6.37
N TYR A 36 -9.09 -17.07 -5.74
CA TYR A 36 -9.69 -18.04 -4.81
C TYR A 36 -10.30 -19.27 -5.52
N TYR A 37 -10.60 -19.14 -6.81
CA TYR A 37 -11.14 -20.24 -7.60
C TYR A 37 -10.06 -21.17 -8.16
N ILE A 38 -8.82 -20.69 -8.24
CA ILE A 38 -7.70 -21.43 -8.82
C ILE A 38 -7.21 -22.50 -7.82
N GLY A 39 -7.29 -23.77 -8.21
CA GLY A 39 -6.92 -24.93 -7.38
C GLY A 39 -7.53 -26.25 -7.85
N ARG A 40 -8.23 -26.22 -8.99
CA ARG A 40 -8.76 -27.43 -9.64
C ARG A 40 -7.62 -28.31 -10.20
N PRO A 41 -7.84 -29.62 -10.43
CA PRO A 41 -6.84 -30.50 -11.03
C PRO A 41 -6.24 -29.95 -12.32
N SER A 42 -7.08 -29.49 -13.26
CA SER A 42 -6.62 -28.90 -14.54
C SER A 42 -5.80 -27.62 -14.37
N HIS A 43 -6.08 -26.81 -13.33
CA HIS A 43 -5.26 -25.63 -13.03
C HIS A 43 -3.89 -26.03 -12.49
N ARG A 44 -3.86 -27.11 -11.70
CA ARG A 44 -2.63 -27.64 -11.13
C ARG A 44 -1.74 -28.24 -12.20
N GLU A 45 -2.28 -29.08 -13.09
CA GLU A 45 -1.54 -29.69 -14.21
C GLU A 45 -0.83 -28.62 -15.04
N LEU A 46 -1.55 -27.54 -15.36
CA LEU A 46 -0.99 -26.42 -16.11
C LEU A 46 0.08 -25.64 -15.33
N ALA A 47 -0.13 -25.44 -14.03
CA ALA A 47 0.80 -24.77 -13.15
C ALA A 47 2.09 -25.59 -12.92
N GLU A 48 1.94 -26.90 -12.75
CA GLU A 48 3.06 -27.84 -12.59
C GLU A 48 3.91 -27.94 -13.87
N TRP A 49 3.25 -27.94 -15.05
CA TRP A 49 3.95 -27.80 -16.33
C TRP A 49 4.82 -26.54 -16.36
N PHE A 50 4.26 -25.39 -16.00
CA PHE A 50 5.00 -24.12 -15.96
C PHE A 50 6.15 -24.17 -14.97
N GLN A 51 5.94 -24.70 -13.76
CA GLN A 51 6.98 -24.88 -12.75
C GLN A 51 8.11 -25.77 -13.25
N GLY A 52 7.78 -26.89 -13.94
CA GLY A 52 8.77 -27.79 -14.51
C GLY A 52 9.69 -27.07 -15.50
N ILE A 53 9.11 -26.27 -16.37
CA ILE A 53 9.87 -25.45 -17.32
C ILE A 53 10.67 -24.36 -16.61
N TRP A 54 10.08 -23.69 -15.64
CA TRP A 54 10.74 -22.66 -14.83
C TRP A 54 12.04 -23.19 -14.21
N ARG A 55 11.98 -24.39 -13.64
CA ARG A 55 13.14 -25.09 -13.09
C ARG A 55 14.14 -25.53 -14.16
N GLN A 56 13.64 -26.19 -15.21
CA GLN A 56 14.49 -26.71 -16.28
C GLN A 56 15.30 -25.62 -16.98
N ARG A 57 14.73 -24.42 -17.13
CA ARG A 57 15.40 -23.27 -17.75
C ARG A 57 16.27 -22.47 -16.77
N GLY A 58 16.36 -22.89 -15.51
CA GLY A 58 17.22 -22.26 -14.50
C GLY A 58 16.76 -20.88 -14.04
N PHE A 59 15.46 -20.59 -14.14
CA PHE A 59 14.89 -19.35 -13.63
C PHE A 59 14.74 -19.36 -12.09
N GLU A 60 14.74 -20.51 -11.46
CA GLU A 60 14.93 -20.62 -10.00
C GLU A 60 16.39 -20.30 -9.69
N GLY A 61 16.65 -19.32 -8.83
CA GLY A 61 18.00 -18.91 -8.46
C GLY A 61 18.83 -20.07 -7.93
N ARG A 62 20.05 -20.23 -8.45
CA ARG A 62 21.02 -21.20 -7.92
C ARG A 62 21.68 -20.64 -6.67
N GLY A 63 21.57 -21.37 -5.56
CA GLY A 63 22.33 -21.05 -4.35
C GLY A 63 21.83 -19.89 -3.51
N GLY A 64 20.52 -19.61 -3.48
CA GLY A 64 19.93 -18.59 -2.60
C GLY A 64 20.12 -17.13 -3.08
N VAL A 65 20.80 -16.92 -4.19
CA VAL A 65 20.85 -15.62 -4.85
C VAL A 65 19.67 -15.55 -5.82
N HIS A 66 18.69 -14.68 -5.55
CA HIS A 66 17.60 -14.37 -6.47
C HIS A 66 18.18 -13.78 -7.76
N LEU A 67 18.42 -14.66 -8.75
CA LEU A 67 18.84 -14.25 -10.07
C LEU A 67 17.66 -13.58 -10.76
N ARG A 68 17.72 -12.25 -10.83
CA ARG A 68 16.99 -11.36 -11.73
C ARG A 68 15.58 -11.79 -12.13
N ARG A 69 14.60 -11.04 -11.68
CA ARG A 69 13.22 -11.03 -12.18
C ARG A 69 13.18 -11.24 -13.70
N VAL A 70 12.45 -12.26 -14.15
CA VAL A 70 12.42 -12.66 -15.57
C VAL A 70 11.18 -12.07 -16.24
N HIS A 71 11.39 -11.33 -17.31
CA HIS A 71 10.27 -10.81 -18.09
C HIS A 71 9.51 -11.95 -18.81
N GLN A 72 8.19 -11.95 -18.73
CA GLN A 72 7.34 -13.02 -19.26
C GLN A 72 7.52 -13.29 -20.77
N ARG A 73 7.80 -12.25 -21.58
CA ARG A 73 8.16 -12.42 -22.98
C ARG A 73 9.45 -13.20 -23.20
N ARG A 74 10.42 -13.09 -22.29
CA ARG A 74 11.65 -13.88 -22.36
C ARG A 74 11.36 -15.37 -22.15
N VAL A 75 10.46 -15.69 -21.22
CA VAL A 75 9.98 -17.06 -21.02
C VAL A 75 9.30 -17.58 -22.28
N HIS A 76 8.43 -16.78 -22.91
CA HIS A 76 7.75 -17.12 -24.16
C HIS A 76 8.73 -17.58 -25.25
N TYR A 77 9.73 -16.76 -25.54
CA TYR A 77 10.71 -17.09 -26.61
C TYR A 77 11.57 -18.32 -26.28
N GLN A 78 11.84 -18.59 -25.02
CA GLN A 78 12.58 -19.79 -24.62
C GLN A 78 11.73 -21.07 -24.67
N LEU A 79 10.41 -20.94 -24.77
CA LEU A 79 9.48 -22.07 -24.86
C LEU A 79 9.22 -22.53 -26.28
N LEU A 80 9.61 -21.78 -27.30
CA LEU A 80 9.36 -22.14 -28.68
C LEU A 80 9.90 -23.55 -28.98
N GLY A 81 9.02 -24.42 -29.47
CA GLY A 81 9.31 -25.83 -29.74
C GLY A 81 9.25 -26.77 -28.51
N ALA A 82 9.11 -26.26 -27.30
CA ALA A 82 8.94 -27.10 -26.13
C ALA A 82 7.55 -27.78 -26.11
N ALA A 83 7.46 -28.97 -25.49
CA ALA A 83 6.18 -29.66 -25.36
C ALA A 83 5.32 -28.96 -24.27
N LYS A 84 4.05 -28.69 -24.62
CA LYS A 84 3.00 -28.30 -23.66
C LYS A 84 2.60 -29.49 -22.78
N HIS A 85 1.78 -29.26 -21.75
CA HIS A 85 1.35 -30.33 -20.82
C HIS A 85 0.56 -31.45 -21.57
N ASP A 86 -0.05 -31.14 -22.71
CA ASP A 86 -0.78 -32.07 -23.54
C ASP A 86 0.07 -32.72 -24.68
N GLY A 87 1.39 -32.50 -24.65
CA GLY A 87 2.35 -33.03 -25.60
C GLY A 87 2.48 -32.25 -26.91
N ARG A 88 1.61 -31.29 -27.20
CA ARG A 88 1.70 -30.45 -28.40
C ARG A 88 2.85 -29.45 -28.29
N PRO A 89 3.49 -29.09 -29.43
CA PRO A 89 4.56 -28.09 -29.42
C PRO A 89 4.01 -26.70 -29.00
N TYR A 90 4.82 -25.92 -28.33
CA TYR A 90 4.56 -24.52 -28.04
C TYR A 90 5.06 -23.65 -29.20
N GLU A 91 4.17 -22.86 -29.76
CA GLU A 91 4.42 -22.07 -30.96
C GLU A 91 4.32 -20.56 -30.70
N ASN A 92 4.84 -19.74 -31.61
CA ASN A 92 4.76 -18.29 -31.56
C ASN A 92 3.40 -17.78 -32.08
N ILE A 93 2.32 -18.15 -31.42
CA ILE A 93 0.94 -17.76 -31.76
C ILE A 93 0.20 -17.23 -30.53
N THR A 94 -0.83 -16.42 -30.75
CA THR A 94 -1.59 -15.76 -29.66
C THR A 94 -2.21 -16.77 -28.70
N THR A 95 -2.69 -17.93 -29.18
CA THR A 95 -3.26 -18.97 -28.31
C THR A 95 -2.23 -19.53 -27.35
N ASP A 96 -0.99 -19.75 -27.79
CA ASP A 96 0.08 -20.27 -26.95
C ASP A 96 0.65 -19.20 -26.02
N TRP A 97 0.69 -17.94 -26.45
CA TRP A 97 0.95 -16.82 -25.56
C TRP A 97 -0.07 -16.75 -24.41
N ASN A 98 -1.37 -16.82 -24.73
CA ASN A 98 -2.42 -16.83 -23.71
C ASN A 98 -2.36 -18.07 -22.79
N TYR A 99 -1.97 -19.21 -23.34
CA TYR A 99 -1.72 -20.42 -22.58
C TYR A 99 -0.59 -20.22 -21.56
N LEU A 100 0.52 -19.62 -21.96
CA LEU A 100 1.64 -19.28 -21.06
C LEU A 100 1.21 -18.30 -19.96
N LEU A 101 0.48 -17.23 -20.32
CA LEU A 101 -0.03 -16.26 -19.35
C LEU A 101 -0.89 -16.93 -18.27
N LYS A 102 -1.74 -17.86 -18.69
CA LYS A 102 -2.64 -18.64 -17.82
C LYS A 102 -1.84 -19.59 -16.93
N ALA A 103 -0.89 -20.32 -17.49
CA ALA A 103 -0.02 -21.25 -16.75
C ALA A 103 0.82 -20.54 -15.69
N SER A 104 1.44 -19.43 -16.07
CA SER A 104 2.23 -18.56 -15.17
C SER A 104 1.38 -17.99 -14.03
N ARG A 105 0.15 -17.53 -14.33
CA ARG A 105 -0.79 -17.05 -13.32
C ARG A 105 -1.13 -18.14 -12.32
N TYR A 106 -1.48 -19.33 -12.79
CA TYR A 106 -1.83 -20.45 -11.92
C TYR A 106 -0.66 -20.90 -11.07
N ALA A 107 0.56 -20.96 -11.63
CA ALA A 107 1.75 -21.34 -10.90
C ALA A 107 2.06 -20.37 -9.75
N ARG A 108 1.91 -19.06 -9.99
CA ARG A 108 2.08 -18.03 -8.94
C ARG A 108 1.01 -18.15 -7.86
N ILE A 109 -0.27 -18.23 -8.22
CA ILE A 109 -1.38 -18.34 -7.27
C ILE A 109 -1.30 -19.61 -6.44
N LEU A 110 -0.88 -20.73 -7.03
CA LEU A 110 -0.69 -22.00 -6.32
C LEU A 110 0.61 -22.06 -5.50
N GLY A 111 1.44 -21.02 -5.53
CA GLY A 111 2.71 -20.96 -4.79
C GLY A 111 3.80 -21.86 -5.36
N LEU A 112 3.70 -22.29 -6.62
CA LEU A 112 4.68 -23.12 -7.30
C LEU A 112 5.84 -22.31 -7.88
N VAL A 113 5.63 -21.03 -8.15
CA VAL A 113 6.62 -20.04 -8.60
C VAL A 113 6.40 -18.76 -7.81
N ASN A 114 7.49 -18.14 -7.36
CA ASN A 114 7.39 -16.88 -6.63
C ASN A 114 6.84 -15.77 -7.55
N PRO A 115 5.77 -15.06 -7.16
CA PRO A 115 5.20 -13.98 -7.96
C PRO A 115 6.19 -12.87 -8.31
N GLU A 116 7.17 -12.62 -7.44
CA GLU A 116 8.18 -11.58 -7.60
C GLU A 116 9.27 -11.92 -8.64
N ASP A 117 9.44 -13.20 -8.98
CA ASP A 117 10.43 -13.65 -9.96
C ASP A 117 10.01 -13.34 -11.41
N ILE A 118 8.74 -13.00 -11.61
CA ILE A 118 8.19 -12.72 -12.93
C ILE A 118 7.88 -11.24 -13.07
N ILE A 119 8.50 -10.59 -14.06
CA ILE A 119 8.19 -9.21 -14.42
C ILE A 119 7.18 -9.21 -15.57
N ASP A 120 6.10 -8.49 -15.39
CA ASP A 120 5.22 -8.08 -16.49
C ASP A 120 5.33 -6.55 -16.64
N ARG A 121 6.04 -6.11 -17.68
CA ARG A 121 6.25 -4.69 -18.00
C ARG A 121 5.13 -4.11 -18.86
N ARG A 122 3.95 -4.69 -18.83
CA ARG A 122 2.79 -4.09 -19.51
C ARG A 122 2.45 -2.75 -18.84
N ASN A 123 2.48 -2.72 -17.51
CA ASN A 123 2.32 -1.50 -16.76
C ASN A 123 3.69 -0.88 -16.47
N PRO A 124 3.84 0.45 -16.57
CA PRO A 124 5.04 1.14 -16.16
C PRO A 124 5.31 0.97 -14.65
N GLU A 125 6.55 1.23 -14.25
CA GLU A 125 6.86 1.29 -12.82
C GLU A 125 6.08 2.46 -12.20
N PRO A 126 5.58 2.31 -10.97
CA PRO A 126 4.85 3.38 -10.30
C PRO A 126 5.79 4.55 -9.94
N HIS A 127 5.25 5.74 -9.95
CA HIS A 127 5.92 6.91 -9.38
C HIS A 127 5.74 6.85 -7.86
N VAL A 128 6.86 6.69 -7.12
CA VAL A 128 6.86 6.55 -5.67
C VAL A 128 7.35 7.84 -5.05
N TYR A 129 6.48 8.58 -4.39
CA TYR A 129 6.77 9.83 -3.69
C TYR A 129 6.62 9.69 -2.17
N PHE A 130 5.87 8.69 -1.71
CA PHE A 130 5.69 8.36 -0.30
C PHE A 130 6.59 7.19 0.08
N TYR A 131 7.65 7.46 0.80
CA TYR A 131 8.62 6.46 1.25
C TYR A 131 9.17 6.84 2.62
N ARG A 132 9.59 5.83 3.39
CA ARG A 132 10.25 6.05 4.67
C ARG A 132 11.63 6.65 4.41
N PRO A 133 11.99 7.76 5.05
CA PRO A 133 13.35 8.29 4.99
C PRO A 133 14.39 7.25 5.45
N ASP A 134 15.56 7.24 4.81
CA ASP A 134 16.65 6.32 5.18
C ASP A 134 17.21 6.65 6.57
N ASP A 135 17.19 7.94 6.95
CA ASP A 135 17.64 8.45 8.25
C ASP A 135 16.42 8.92 9.06
N GLU A 136 15.88 8.05 9.92
CA GLU A 136 14.93 8.47 10.95
C GLU A 136 15.71 9.23 12.03
N GLN A 137 15.51 10.53 12.09
CA GLN A 137 16.11 11.34 13.14
C GLN A 137 15.43 11.02 14.49
N GLU A 138 16.21 10.47 15.40
CA GLU A 138 15.73 10.31 16.77
C GLU A 138 15.60 11.68 17.47
N LYS A 139 14.61 11.80 18.36
CA LYS A 139 14.43 12.97 19.20
C LYS A 139 15.68 13.22 20.03
N GLY A 140 16.21 14.40 19.92
CA GLY A 140 17.44 14.76 20.62
C GLY A 140 17.81 16.23 20.39
N PHE A 141 19.08 16.52 20.56
CA PHE A 141 19.66 17.80 20.20
C PHE A 141 21.10 17.63 19.71
N GLU A 142 21.53 18.52 18.87
CA GLU A 142 22.93 18.65 18.43
C GLU A 142 23.56 19.85 19.13
N PRO A 143 24.67 19.65 19.89
CA PRO A 143 25.43 20.75 20.45
C PRO A 143 26.24 21.45 19.35
N HIS A 144 26.10 22.76 19.27
CA HIS A 144 26.93 23.58 18.41
C HIS A 144 27.82 24.48 19.25
N ILE A 145 29.00 23.97 19.59
CA ILE A 145 29.98 24.67 20.41
C ILE A 145 31.00 25.30 19.48
N PRO A 146 31.09 26.64 19.42
CA PRO A 146 32.07 27.31 18.57
C PRO A 146 33.50 26.94 18.95
N GLY A 147 34.40 26.94 17.97
CA GLY A 147 35.83 26.90 18.23
C GLY A 147 36.27 28.23 18.84
N PHE A 148 36.70 28.27 20.08
CA PHE A 148 37.17 29.50 20.70
C PHE A 148 38.63 29.81 20.34
N ASP A 149 38.88 29.83 19.05
CA ASP A 149 40.22 30.11 18.52
C ASP A 149 40.44 31.61 18.41
N LEU A 150 41.58 32.09 18.87
CA LEU A 150 41.96 33.47 18.68
C LEU A 150 42.54 33.67 17.27
N PRO A 151 42.38 34.86 16.66
CA PRO A 151 42.68 35.05 15.27
C PRO A 151 44.17 34.88 14.95
N ALA A 152 44.47 34.27 13.80
CA ALA A 152 45.71 34.50 13.11
C ALA A 152 45.75 35.97 12.61
N PRO A 153 46.93 36.59 12.44
CA PRO A 153 47.05 38.01 12.12
C PRO A 153 46.48 38.34 10.71
N ASP A 154 45.19 38.60 10.68
CA ASP A 154 44.46 39.07 9.51
C ASP A 154 43.60 40.30 9.87
N THR A 155 43.00 40.95 8.93
CA THR A 155 42.75 42.38 8.83
C THR A 155 41.67 42.99 9.72
N ASP A 156 40.69 42.23 10.28
CA ASP A 156 39.62 42.76 11.14
C ASP A 156 39.47 41.86 12.37
N LEU A 157 40.33 42.07 13.35
CA LEU A 157 40.45 41.21 14.52
C LEU A 157 39.29 41.35 15.51
N LEU A 158 38.68 42.54 15.57
CA LEU A 158 37.53 42.74 16.47
C LEU A 158 36.29 42.08 15.95
N SER A 159 35.96 42.26 14.67
CA SER A 159 34.85 41.53 14.05
C SER A 159 35.07 40.02 14.14
N TRP A 160 36.29 39.55 13.91
CA TRP A 160 36.62 38.14 14.06
C TRP A 160 36.38 37.64 15.48
N LEU A 161 36.77 38.40 16.53
CA LEU A 161 36.53 38.06 17.93
C LEU A 161 35.02 37.89 18.21
N GLU A 162 34.19 38.85 17.75
CA GLU A 162 32.76 38.82 17.94
C GLU A 162 32.07 37.65 17.19
N GLU A 163 32.58 37.32 16.00
CA GLU A 163 32.00 36.25 15.19
C GLU A 163 32.42 34.85 15.65
N ASN A 164 33.61 34.67 16.18
CA ASN A 164 34.17 33.35 16.50
C ASN A 164 34.06 32.98 17.97
N LEU A 165 33.99 33.95 18.91
CA LEU A 165 33.71 33.67 20.30
C LEU A 165 32.22 33.89 20.60
N LYS A 166 31.34 33.14 19.93
CA LYS A 166 29.90 33.10 20.19
C LYS A 166 29.59 32.15 21.32
N HIS A 167 28.47 32.38 21.97
CA HIS A 167 27.94 31.41 22.91
C HIS A 167 27.58 30.09 22.20
N PRO A 168 27.73 28.96 22.90
CA PRO A 168 27.24 27.71 22.39
C PRO A 168 25.73 27.78 22.21
N HIS A 169 25.20 27.07 21.24
CA HIS A 169 23.76 26.86 21.10
C HIS A 169 23.45 25.40 20.84
N LEU A 170 22.24 24.97 21.16
CA LEU A 170 21.75 23.62 20.95
C LEU A 170 20.61 23.68 19.93
N SER A 171 20.62 22.78 18.97
CA SER A 171 19.55 22.68 17.99
C SER A 171 18.78 21.38 18.20
N PRO A 172 17.45 21.41 18.33
CA PRO A 172 16.66 20.20 18.47
C PRO A 172 16.67 19.38 17.18
N THR A 173 16.78 18.06 17.30
CA THR A 173 16.69 17.09 16.20
C THR A 173 15.42 16.24 16.32
N GLY A 174 14.97 15.64 15.22
CA GLY A 174 13.77 14.79 15.20
C GLY A 174 12.45 15.57 15.17
N TYR A 175 12.48 16.86 14.87
CA TYR A 175 11.31 17.73 14.77
C TYR A 175 11.11 18.30 13.35
N ASP A 176 11.82 17.80 12.36
CA ASP A 176 11.61 18.21 10.99
C ASP A 176 10.45 17.41 10.41
N TYR A 177 9.47 18.15 9.87
CA TYR A 177 8.34 17.52 9.19
C TYR A 177 8.80 16.95 7.85
N ASP A 178 8.40 15.73 7.59
CA ASP A 178 8.39 15.11 6.27
C ASP A 178 7.01 14.52 5.97
N ASP A 179 6.71 14.31 4.68
CA ASP A 179 5.40 13.78 4.27
C ASP A 179 5.19 12.31 4.68
N PHE A 180 6.26 11.58 4.98
CA PHE A 180 6.13 10.23 5.54
C PHE A 180 5.55 10.25 6.95
N SER A 181 5.61 11.37 7.67
CA SER A 181 4.94 11.55 8.96
C SER A 181 3.40 11.52 8.87
N GLN A 182 2.82 11.72 7.69
CA GLN A 182 1.36 11.65 7.48
C GLN A 182 0.77 10.32 7.94
N PRO A 183 -0.52 10.29 8.41
CA PRO A 183 -1.11 9.11 9.04
C PRO A 183 -1.35 7.95 8.08
N TYR A 184 -1.54 8.23 6.79
CA TYR A 184 -1.89 7.23 5.79
C TYR A 184 -0.87 7.16 4.65
N HIS A 185 -0.65 5.96 4.16
CA HIS A 185 -0.06 5.70 2.86
C HIS A 185 -1.15 5.79 1.80
N VAL A 186 -1.13 6.82 0.98
CA VAL A 186 -2.11 7.00 -0.09
C VAL A 186 -1.50 6.64 -1.44
N GLU A 187 -2.23 5.87 -2.24
CA GLU A 187 -1.86 5.55 -3.62
C GLU A 187 -2.99 5.90 -4.58
N VAL A 188 -2.67 6.59 -5.66
CA VAL A 188 -3.56 6.83 -6.79
C VAL A 188 -3.26 5.81 -7.87
N TRP A 189 -4.27 5.07 -8.32
CA TRP A 189 -4.17 4.09 -9.38
C TRP A 189 -5.03 4.51 -10.55
N VAL A 190 -4.40 4.73 -11.71
CA VAL A 190 -5.08 5.22 -12.91
C VAL A 190 -5.03 4.20 -14.04
N GLU A 191 -6.13 4.04 -14.75
CA GLU A 191 -6.26 3.09 -15.85
C GLU A 191 -5.45 3.48 -17.08
N LYS A 192 -5.37 4.79 -17.39
CA LYS A 192 -4.78 5.33 -18.61
C LYS A 192 -3.56 6.19 -18.34
N SER A 193 -2.50 5.97 -19.10
CA SER A 193 -1.29 6.80 -19.04
C SER A 193 -1.48 8.22 -19.62
N THR A 194 -2.56 8.48 -20.36
CA THR A 194 -2.89 9.81 -20.89
C THR A 194 -3.21 10.82 -19.79
N MET A 195 -3.50 10.38 -18.57
CA MET A 195 -3.77 11.26 -17.43
C MET A 195 -2.51 11.59 -16.61
N ASN A 196 -1.33 11.13 -17.03
CA ASN A 196 -0.09 11.36 -16.28
C ASN A 196 0.32 12.83 -16.19
N ASP A 197 0.10 13.59 -17.25
CA ASP A 197 0.39 15.03 -17.30
C ASP A 197 -0.40 15.83 -16.25
N ILE A 198 -1.58 15.33 -15.85
CA ILE A 198 -2.44 15.91 -14.83
C ILE A 198 -2.12 15.34 -13.44
N LEU A 199 -2.05 14.01 -13.33
CA LEU A 199 -1.98 13.33 -12.03
C LEU A 199 -0.58 13.24 -11.45
N GLN A 200 0.46 13.17 -12.28
CA GLN A 200 1.83 13.05 -11.78
C GLN A 200 2.28 14.29 -10.99
N PRO A 201 2.12 15.55 -11.49
CA PRO A 201 2.49 16.73 -10.72
C PRO A 201 1.69 16.85 -9.41
N LEU A 202 0.41 16.48 -9.43
CA LEU A 202 -0.44 16.49 -8.26
C LEU A 202 0.03 15.49 -7.20
N CYS A 203 0.35 14.27 -7.62
CA CYS A 203 0.81 13.21 -6.71
C CYS A 203 2.20 13.53 -6.15
N GLU A 204 3.07 14.15 -6.93
CA GLU A 204 4.38 14.63 -6.48
C GLU A 204 4.22 15.74 -5.42
N GLU A 205 3.38 16.74 -5.68
CA GLU A 205 3.08 17.83 -4.73
C GLU A 205 2.55 17.31 -3.40
N LEU A 206 1.69 16.29 -3.43
CA LEU A 206 1.05 15.71 -2.25
C LEU A 206 1.79 14.49 -1.68
N SER A 207 3.01 14.21 -2.15
CA SER A 207 3.82 13.04 -1.75
C SER A 207 3.00 11.74 -1.75
N THR A 208 2.20 11.55 -2.81
CA THR A 208 1.29 10.41 -2.99
C THR A 208 1.77 9.53 -4.14
N ASN A 209 1.79 8.22 -3.97
CA ASN A 209 2.26 7.32 -5.00
C ASN A 209 1.26 7.24 -6.17
N LEU A 210 1.77 7.22 -7.41
CA LEU A 210 0.97 7.08 -8.62
C LEU A 210 1.32 5.80 -9.37
N ALA A 211 0.36 4.89 -9.48
CA ALA A 211 0.47 3.69 -10.30
C ALA A 211 -0.38 3.82 -11.57
N VAL A 212 0.28 3.69 -12.72
CA VAL A 212 -0.34 3.86 -14.03
C VAL A 212 -0.58 2.51 -14.67
N GLY A 213 -1.81 2.24 -15.06
CA GLY A 213 -2.20 1.04 -15.81
C GLY A 213 -2.17 1.26 -17.32
N VAL A 214 -2.00 0.16 -18.03
CA VAL A 214 -2.35 0.03 -19.45
C VAL A 214 -3.33 -1.14 -19.54
N GLY A 215 -4.58 -0.89 -19.14
CA GLY A 215 -5.58 -1.92 -18.89
C GLY A 215 -5.44 -2.61 -17.52
N TYR A 216 -5.81 -3.89 -17.44
CA TYR A 216 -5.79 -4.62 -16.16
C TYR A 216 -4.40 -4.67 -15.52
N MET A 217 -4.34 -4.31 -14.25
CA MET A 217 -3.13 -4.39 -13.43
C MET A 217 -2.67 -5.85 -13.27
N THR A 218 -1.35 -6.04 -13.25
CA THR A 218 -0.73 -7.37 -13.19
C THR A 218 -0.57 -7.86 -11.74
N ILE A 219 -0.37 -9.17 -11.55
CA ILE A 219 0.01 -9.72 -10.24
C ILE A 219 1.29 -9.04 -9.73
N THR A 220 2.25 -8.77 -10.61
CA THR A 220 3.51 -8.11 -10.26
C THR A 220 3.27 -6.70 -9.69
N SER A 221 2.37 -5.91 -10.29
CA SER A 221 2.02 -4.57 -9.80
C SER A 221 1.35 -4.62 -8.43
N VAL A 222 0.44 -5.59 -8.21
CA VAL A 222 -0.23 -5.75 -6.91
C VAL A 222 0.73 -6.23 -5.83
N VAL A 223 1.64 -7.15 -6.14
CA VAL A 223 2.65 -7.60 -5.18
C VAL A 223 3.63 -6.47 -4.83
N ALA A 224 4.02 -5.65 -5.81
CA ALA A 224 4.84 -4.47 -5.57
C ALA A 224 4.13 -3.43 -4.70
N LEU A 225 2.82 -3.22 -4.88
CA LEU A 225 2.01 -2.41 -3.97
C LEU A 225 2.11 -2.95 -2.53
N LEU A 226 1.84 -4.23 -2.32
CA LEU A 226 1.84 -4.83 -0.99
C LEU A 226 3.22 -4.75 -0.31
N ARG A 227 4.31 -4.79 -1.07
CA ARG A 227 5.65 -4.54 -0.55
C ARG A 227 5.85 -3.10 -0.11
N ARG A 228 5.31 -2.11 -0.84
CA ARG A 228 5.34 -0.71 -0.40
C ARG A 228 4.49 -0.50 0.85
N ILE A 229 3.34 -1.14 0.94
CA ILE A 229 2.47 -1.11 2.12
C ILE A 229 3.19 -1.69 3.34
N GLU A 230 3.82 -2.87 3.20
CA GLU A 230 4.60 -3.50 4.26
C GLU A 230 5.74 -2.57 4.73
N ALA A 231 6.48 -2.00 3.77
CA ALA A 231 7.59 -1.10 4.09
C ALA A 231 7.14 0.21 4.77
N SER A 232 5.98 0.75 4.41
CA SER A 232 5.44 1.95 5.05
C SER A 232 4.95 1.70 6.47
N GLY A 233 4.41 0.50 6.74
CA GLY A 233 3.79 0.15 8.03
C GLY A 233 2.53 0.95 8.37
N LYS A 234 1.96 1.71 7.41
CA LYS A 234 0.83 2.61 7.64
C LYS A 234 -0.47 2.08 7.05
N PRO A 235 -1.62 2.46 7.63
CA PRO A 235 -2.92 2.24 6.98
C PRO A 235 -2.90 2.80 5.56
N THR A 236 -3.33 1.99 4.59
CA THR A 236 -3.22 2.34 3.16
C THR A 236 -4.58 2.60 2.54
N ARG A 237 -4.65 3.66 1.74
CA ARG A 237 -5.83 4.07 0.99
C ARG A 237 -5.50 4.12 -0.49
N ILE A 238 -6.20 3.30 -1.29
CA ILE A 238 -6.00 3.19 -2.74
C ILE A 238 -7.18 3.87 -3.42
N LEU A 239 -6.90 4.95 -4.12
CA LEU A 239 -7.86 5.76 -4.85
C LEU A 239 -7.77 5.39 -6.34
N TYR A 240 -8.84 4.79 -6.88
CA TYR A 240 -8.81 4.27 -8.24
C TYR A 240 -9.53 5.22 -9.22
N VAL A 241 -8.85 5.52 -10.32
CA VAL A 241 -9.31 6.40 -11.40
C VAL A 241 -9.42 5.59 -12.68
N SER A 242 -10.63 5.48 -13.25
CA SER A 242 -10.89 4.73 -14.48
C SER A 242 -12.01 5.35 -15.29
N ASP A 243 -12.08 4.97 -16.56
CA ASP A 243 -13.20 5.26 -17.43
C ASP A 243 -14.51 4.66 -16.90
N PHE A 244 -15.63 5.23 -17.28
CA PHE A 244 -16.94 4.68 -16.98
C PHE A 244 -17.41 3.79 -18.13
N ASP A 245 -16.85 2.61 -18.22
CA ASP A 245 -17.24 1.55 -19.13
C ASP A 245 -17.29 0.19 -18.41
N LYS A 246 -17.58 -0.87 -19.12
CA LYS A 246 -17.62 -2.22 -18.54
C LYS A 246 -16.24 -2.67 -18.05
N ALA A 247 -15.16 -2.29 -18.71
CA ALA A 247 -13.80 -2.64 -18.33
C ALA A 247 -13.36 -1.79 -17.12
N GLY A 248 -13.52 -0.46 -17.18
CA GLY A 248 -13.20 0.47 -16.10
C GLY A 248 -13.92 0.15 -14.80
N ARG A 249 -15.18 -0.30 -14.84
CA ARG A 249 -15.91 -0.78 -13.66
C ARG A 249 -15.41 -2.13 -13.11
N ASN A 250 -14.78 -2.96 -13.93
CA ASN A 250 -14.25 -4.26 -13.52
C ASN A 250 -12.77 -4.25 -13.11
N MET A 251 -11.99 -3.30 -13.60
CA MET A 251 -10.57 -3.20 -13.27
C MET A 251 -10.30 -2.95 -11.78
N PRO A 252 -10.96 -1.98 -11.09
CA PRO A 252 -10.78 -1.82 -9.65
C PRO A 252 -11.19 -3.06 -8.85
N LYS A 253 -12.23 -3.80 -9.30
CA LYS A 253 -12.60 -5.08 -8.68
C LYS A 253 -11.51 -6.13 -8.83
N ALA A 254 -10.84 -6.17 -9.98
CA ALA A 254 -9.75 -7.10 -10.21
C ALA A 254 -8.53 -6.77 -9.33
N VAL A 255 -8.19 -5.48 -9.18
CA VAL A 255 -7.14 -5.03 -8.26
C VAL A 255 -7.50 -5.36 -6.82
N ALA A 256 -8.69 -4.98 -6.38
CA ALA A 256 -9.21 -5.25 -5.04
C ALA A 256 -9.15 -6.76 -4.70
N ARG A 257 -9.59 -7.61 -5.63
CA ARG A 257 -9.59 -9.07 -5.46
C ARG A 257 -8.20 -9.68 -5.42
N GLN A 258 -7.27 -9.14 -6.19
CA GLN A 258 -5.86 -9.54 -6.14
C GLN A 258 -5.22 -9.07 -4.82
N THR A 259 -5.48 -7.84 -4.41
CA THR A 259 -4.99 -7.28 -3.13
C THR A 259 -5.49 -8.12 -1.95
N GLU A 260 -6.79 -8.43 -1.89
CA GLU A 260 -7.39 -9.30 -0.87
C GLU A 260 -6.69 -10.68 -0.79
N PHE A 261 -6.38 -11.26 -1.95
CA PHE A 261 -5.72 -12.57 -1.97
C PHE A 261 -4.26 -12.51 -1.52
N TRP A 262 -3.49 -11.55 -2.06
CA TRP A 262 -2.06 -11.48 -1.83
C TRP A 262 -1.67 -10.79 -0.52
N SER A 263 -2.55 -9.94 0.06
CA SER A 263 -2.29 -9.29 1.35
C SER A 263 -2.02 -10.30 2.46
N ALA A 264 -2.73 -11.43 2.47
CA ALA A 264 -2.50 -12.51 3.43
C ALA A 264 -1.06 -13.09 3.40
N MET A 265 -0.30 -12.84 2.34
CA MET A 265 1.10 -13.30 2.20
C MET A 265 2.12 -12.17 2.42
N TYR A 266 1.83 -10.98 1.90
CA TYR A 266 2.79 -9.88 1.79
C TYR A 266 2.57 -8.75 2.78
N ALA A 267 1.34 -8.60 3.30
CA ALA A 267 0.99 -7.57 4.27
C ALA A 267 -0.22 -8.03 5.12
N PRO A 268 -0.08 -9.12 5.92
CA PRO A 268 -1.22 -9.78 6.57
C PRO A 268 -1.94 -8.93 7.61
N ASP A 269 -1.24 -7.98 8.23
CA ASP A 269 -1.77 -7.15 9.32
C ASP A 269 -2.07 -5.71 8.85
N ALA A 270 -1.93 -5.43 7.54
CA ALA A 270 -2.13 -4.09 7.02
C ALA A 270 -3.61 -3.72 6.87
N ASP A 271 -3.97 -2.53 7.33
CA ASP A 271 -5.26 -1.90 7.03
C ASP A 271 -5.22 -1.32 5.62
N ILE A 272 -5.88 -2.00 4.69
CA ILE A 272 -5.88 -1.63 3.26
C ILE A 272 -7.32 -1.42 2.80
N ARG A 273 -7.59 -0.26 2.21
CA ARG A 273 -8.88 0.05 1.60
C ARG A 273 -8.71 0.57 0.18
N LEU A 274 -9.63 0.20 -0.70
CA LEU A 274 -9.64 0.64 -2.09
C LEU A 274 -11.01 1.17 -2.46
N GLN A 275 -11.03 2.33 -3.11
CA GLN A 275 -12.24 2.98 -3.60
C GLN A 275 -12.04 3.52 -5.02
N PRO A 276 -12.94 3.24 -5.98
CA PRO A 276 -13.05 4.00 -7.21
C PRO A 276 -13.56 5.41 -6.88
N ILE A 277 -12.85 6.44 -7.37
CA ILE A 277 -13.19 7.85 -7.10
C ILE A 277 -13.57 8.62 -8.37
N VAL A 278 -13.18 8.14 -9.54
CA VAL A 278 -13.47 8.68 -10.87
C VAL A 278 -13.52 7.53 -11.89
N LEU A 279 -14.42 7.46 -12.84
CA LEU A 279 -15.65 8.20 -13.02
C LEU A 279 -16.81 7.47 -12.33
N THR A 280 -17.66 8.24 -11.65
CA THR A 280 -18.90 7.69 -11.04
C THR A 280 -20.13 8.18 -11.81
N GLN A 281 -21.27 7.50 -11.64
CA GLN A 281 -22.52 7.92 -12.25
C GLN A 281 -22.90 9.33 -11.85
N ASP A 282 -22.76 9.67 -10.57
CA ASP A 282 -23.08 11.01 -10.05
C ASP A 282 -22.22 12.10 -10.69
N GLN A 283 -20.96 11.80 -11.01
CA GLN A 283 -20.08 12.74 -11.71
C GLN A 283 -20.50 12.92 -13.18
N ILE A 284 -20.90 11.84 -13.86
CA ILE A 284 -21.41 11.88 -15.24
C ILE A 284 -22.65 12.77 -15.29
N ASP A 285 -23.58 12.56 -14.38
CA ASP A 285 -24.82 13.33 -14.30
C ASP A 285 -24.55 14.80 -13.90
N LYS A 286 -23.65 15.02 -12.93
CA LYS A 286 -23.28 16.37 -12.45
C LYS A 286 -22.65 17.24 -13.53
N TYR A 287 -21.77 16.67 -14.34
CA TYR A 287 -21.00 17.41 -15.35
C TYR A 287 -21.60 17.30 -16.75
N ASP A 288 -22.71 16.59 -16.92
CA ASP A 288 -23.36 16.34 -18.23
C ASP A 288 -22.34 15.83 -19.25
N LEU A 289 -21.64 14.73 -18.88
CA LEU A 289 -20.55 14.19 -19.68
C LEU A 289 -21.10 13.42 -20.88
N PRO A 290 -20.54 13.62 -22.10
CA PRO A 290 -20.99 12.94 -23.29
C PRO A 290 -20.62 11.44 -23.24
N SER A 291 -21.58 10.58 -23.53
CA SER A 291 -21.29 9.16 -23.79
C SER A 291 -20.78 8.96 -25.23
N LEU A 292 -19.79 8.08 -25.37
CA LEU A 292 -19.30 7.66 -26.67
C LEU A 292 -20.23 6.60 -27.25
N ASN A 293 -21.07 7.00 -28.20
CA ASN A 293 -21.83 6.06 -29.03
C ASN A 293 -20.94 5.59 -30.21
N ILE A 294 -19.99 4.70 -29.91
CA ILE A 294 -19.20 4.05 -30.97
C ILE A 294 -19.91 2.76 -31.38
N PHE A 295 -20.93 2.86 -32.26
CA PHE A 295 -21.59 1.68 -32.80
C PHE A 295 -21.74 1.75 -34.32
N ASP A 296 -21.40 0.64 -34.97
CA ASP A 296 -21.91 0.28 -36.28
C ASP A 296 -23.40 -0.09 -36.16
N ASP A 297 -24.19 0.33 -37.17
CA ASP A 297 -25.63 0.12 -37.25
C ASP A 297 -26.01 -1.36 -36.99
N GLY A 298 -26.60 -1.63 -35.82
CA GLY A 298 -27.27 -2.92 -35.59
C GLY A 298 -27.05 -3.59 -34.24
N ASP A 299 -26.11 -3.16 -33.42
CA ASP A 299 -25.91 -3.72 -32.07
C ASP A 299 -26.70 -2.94 -31.02
N GLU A 300 -27.24 -3.67 -30.01
CA GLU A 300 -27.84 -3.03 -28.84
C GLU A 300 -26.80 -2.12 -28.19
N ALA A 301 -27.15 -0.85 -27.95
CA ALA A 301 -26.30 0.13 -27.29
C ALA A 301 -25.80 -0.48 -25.95
N PRO A 302 -24.47 -0.71 -25.77
CA PRO A 302 -24.00 -1.06 -24.45
C PRO A 302 -24.19 0.11 -23.49
N ASP A 303 -24.06 -0.21 -22.22
CA ASP A 303 -24.03 0.76 -21.12
C ASP A 303 -23.24 2.00 -21.51
N ASP A 304 -23.72 3.17 -21.11
CA ASP A 304 -23.08 4.46 -21.37
C ASP A 304 -21.57 4.41 -21.12
N VAL A 305 -20.81 4.60 -22.20
CA VAL A 305 -19.33 4.62 -22.15
C VAL A 305 -18.90 6.06 -22.05
N VAL A 306 -18.26 6.44 -20.97
CA VAL A 306 -17.71 7.79 -20.75
C VAL A 306 -16.21 7.66 -20.42
N GLU A 307 -15.39 8.37 -21.17
CA GLU A 307 -13.94 8.40 -20.95
C GLU A 307 -13.52 9.51 -19.98
N LEU A 308 -12.38 9.31 -19.28
CA LEU A 308 -11.76 10.33 -18.42
C LEU A 308 -11.47 11.63 -19.18
N ASP A 309 -11.06 11.51 -20.44
CA ASP A 309 -10.79 12.65 -21.31
C ASP A 309 -12.03 13.56 -21.52
N ALA A 310 -13.25 12.99 -21.43
CA ALA A 310 -14.47 13.77 -21.52
C ALA A 310 -14.67 14.71 -20.32
N LEU A 311 -14.24 14.29 -19.11
CA LEU A 311 -14.28 15.13 -17.91
C LEU A 311 -13.34 16.33 -18.08
N GLU A 312 -12.09 16.10 -18.47
CA GLU A 312 -11.11 17.17 -18.66
C GLU A 312 -11.49 18.11 -19.82
N ALA A 313 -12.06 17.58 -20.90
CA ALA A 313 -12.55 18.40 -22.01
C ALA A 313 -13.75 19.28 -21.62
N ARG A 314 -14.62 18.79 -20.73
CA ARG A 314 -15.82 19.50 -20.27
C ARG A 314 -15.53 20.52 -19.17
N VAL A 315 -14.70 20.13 -18.20
CA VAL A 315 -14.31 20.95 -17.04
C VAL A 315 -12.81 20.79 -16.80
N PRO A 316 -11.97 21.57 -17.49
CA PRO A 316 -10.52 21.47 -17.36
C PRO A 316 -10.04 21.64 -15.91
N GLY A 317 -9.20 20.72 -15.43
CA GLY A 317 -8.66 20.69 -14.07
C GLY A 317 -9.55 19.99 -13.05
N GLU A 318 -10.74 19.52 -13.42
CA GLU A 318 -11.66 18.90 -12.47
C GLU A 318 -11.17 17.51 -12.02
N LEU A 319 -10.53 16.76 -12.90
CA LEU A 319 -9.91 15.50 -12.51
C LEU A 319 -8.88 15.68 -11.38
N ALA A 320 -8.00 16.67 -11.54
CA ALA A 320 -7.03 17.02 -10.51
C ALA A 320 -7.70 17.46 -9.21
N SER A 321 -8.77 18.25 -9.30
CA SER A 321 -9.53 18.72 -8.13
C SER A 321 -10.16 17.58 -7.36
N ILE A 322 -10.84 16.65 -8.03
CA ILE A 322 -11.47 15.48 -7.40
C ILE A 322 -10.41 14.59 -6.74
N VAL A 323 -9.30 14.33 -7.43
CA VAL A 323 -8.23 13.48 -6.87
C VAL A 323 -7.56 14.15 -5.68
N ARG A 324 -7.27 15.46 -5.75
CA ARG A 324 -6.74 16.27 -4.65
C ARG A 324 -7.64 16.19 -3.42
N GLU A 325 -8.93 16.45 -3.57
CA GLU A 325 -9.90 16.42 -2.48
C GLU A 325 -9.92 15.07 -1.79
N ASN A 326 -9.88 13.97 -2.57
CA ASN A 326 -9.86 12.62 -2.02
C ASN A 326 -8.53 12.28 -1.33
N ILE A 327 -7.37 12.75 -1.80
CA ILE A 327 -6.08 12.58 -1.12
C ILE A 327 -6.07 13.36 0.19
N GLU A 328 -6.51 14.62 0.17
CA GLU A 328 -6.49 15.52 1.33
C GLU A 328 -7.39 15.05 2.48
N ARG A 329 -8.40 14.23 2.22
CA ARG A 329 -9.23 13.59 3.26
C ARG A 329 -8.41 12.72 4.21
N PHE A 330 -7.28 12.19 3.76
CA PHE A 330 -6.39 11.30 4.51
C PHE A 330 -5.12 12.01 5.01
N ARG A 331 -5.01 13.32 4.81
CA ARG A 331 -3.88 14.11 5.31
C ARG A 331 -4.27 14.88 6.57
N ASP A 332 -3.35 14.91 7.51
CA ASP A 332 -3.40 15.80 8.66
C ASP A 332 -2.83 17.16 8.24
N LYS A 333 -3.73 18.11 7.95
CA LYS A 333 -3.37 19.43 7.40
C LYS A 333 -2.59 20.30 8.38
N GLU A 334 -2.73 20.04 9.68
CA GLU A 334 -2.09 20.82 10.74
C GLU A 334 -0.77 20.21 11.21
N LEU A 335 -0.42 19.02 10.72
CA LEU A 335 0.74 18.28 11.22
C LEU A 335 2.05 19.07 11.06
N SER A 336 2.28 19.67 9.89
CA SER A 336 3.49 20.48 9.62
C SER A 336 3.61 21.65 10.58
N GLU A 337 2.50 22.33 10.89
CA GLU A 337 2.47 23.43 11.85
C GLU A 337 2.77 22.93 13.27
N ARG A 338 2.21 21.77 13.66
CA ARG A 338 2.50 21.17 14.97
C ARG A 338 3.97 20.77 15.11
N PHE A 339 4.61 20.29 14.05
CA PHE A 339 6.06 20.02 14.05
C PHE A 339 6.85 21.31 14.27
N THR A 340 6.49 22.41 13.60
CA THR A 340 7.12 23.72 13.78
C THR A 340 6.98 24.21 15.24
N GLN A 341 5.78 24.15 15.79
CA GLN A 341 5.53 24.55 17.20
C GLN A 341 6.28 23.67 18.19
N ALA A 342 6.36 22.36 17.94
CA ALA A 342 7.10 21.44 18.79
C ALA A 342 8.61 21.71 18.74
N LYS A 343 9.15 22.03 17.54
CA LYS A 343 10.56 22.43 17.36
C LYS A 343 10.89 23.71 18.12
N GLU A 344 10.03 24.72 18.01
CA GLU A 344 10.18 25.98 18.75
C GLU A 344 10.11 25.76 20.27
N GLY A 345 9.17 24.93 20.74
CA GLY A 345 9.07 24.54 22.13
C GLY A 345 10.30 23.82 22.65
N ALA A 346 10.82 22.86 21.87
CA ALA A 346 12.05 22.14 22.18
C ALA A 346 13.26 23.09 22.21
N GLN A 347 13.38 24.01 21.26
CA GLN A 347 14.44 25.02 21.23
C GLN A 347 14.43 25.86 22.50
N LYS A 348 13.26 26.37 22.89
CA LYS A 348 13.13 27.15 24.11
C LYS A 348 13.58 26.40 25.35
N MET A 349 13.20 25.11 25.48
CA MET A 349 13.63 24.28 26.59
C MET A 349 15.15 24.08 26.61
N LEU A 350 15.77 23.89 25.45
CA LEU A 350 17.22 23.76 25.32
C LEU A 350 17.93 25.06 25.71
N ASP A 351 17.41 26.21 25.26
CA ASP A 351 17.95 27.53 25.61
C ASP A 351 17.88 27.80 27.13
N GLU A 352 16.75 27.44 27.77
CA GLU A 352 16.58 27.56 29.23
C GLU A 352 17.55 26.65 29.99
N GLN A 353 17.74 25.40 29.54
CA GLN A 353 18.68 24.45 30.15
C GLN A 353 20.13 24.91 29.94
N LEU A 354 20.48 25.41 28.76
CA LEU A 354 21.80 25.95 28.47
C LEU A 354 22.12 27.15 29.40
N ALA A 355 21.15 28.09 29.53
CA ALA A 355 21.31 29.27 30.39
C ALA A 355 21.46 28.90 31.84
N GLU A 356 20.76 27.88 32.35
CA GLU A 356 20.85 27.43 33.75
C GLU A 356 22.18 26.72 34.05
N HIS A 357 22.59 25.77 33.16
CA HIS A 357 23.72 24.89 33.42
C HIS A 357 25.08 25.51 33.06
N LEU A 358 25.12 26.44 32.10
CA LEU A 358 26.37 27.06 31.63
C LEU A 358 26.49 28.54 31.97
N ALA A 359 25.68 29.05 32.92
CA ALA A 359 25.71 30.47 33.30
C ALA A 359 27.10 30.95 33.69
N ASP A 360 27.83 30.18 34.50
CA ASP A 360 29.17 30.53 34.98
C ASP A 360 30.20 30.43 33.86
N ASP A 361 30.10 29.41 32.97
CA ASP A 361 31.01 29.21 31.87
C ASP A 361 30.82 30.27 30.76
N ILE A 362 29.59 30.63 30.45
CA ILE A 362 29.25 31.73 29.56
C ILE A 362 29.78 33.04 30.08
N LYS A 363 29.56 33.32 31.35
CA LYS A 363 30.09 34.51 32.01
C LYS A 363 31.64 34.56 31.93
N ARG A 364 32.30 33.43 32.18
CA ARG A 364 33.76 33.34 32.10
C ARG A 364 34.24 33.54 30.68
N LEU A 365 33.54 33.03 29.65
CA LEU A 365 33.81 33.27 28.26
C LEU A 365 33.73 34.77 27.91
N ASP A 366 32.66 35.45 28.36
CA ASP A 366 32.49 36.89 28.16
C ASP A 366 33.60 37.71 28.85
N GLU A 367 33.98 37.33 30.10
CA GLU A 367 35.07 37.93 30.79
C GLU A 367 36.40 37.80 30.04
N LEU A 368 36.71 36.60 29.49
CA LEU A 368 37.90 36.35 28.71
C LEU A 368 37.90 37.13 27.38
N LYS A 369 36.71 37.23 26.74
CA LYS A 369 36.51 38.03 25.54
C LYS A 369 36.81 39.52 25.79
N GLU A 370 36.28 40.08 26.87
CA GLU A 370 36.55 41.45 27.27
C GLU A 370 38.00 41.66 27.71
N GLU A 371 38.64 40.68 28.36
CA GLU A 371 40.06 40.69 28.68
C GLU A 371 40.96 40.70 27.44
N ALA A 372 40.54 39.94 26.39
CA ALA A 372 41.26 39.91 25.12
C ALA A 372 41.13 41.22 24.30
N ARG A 373 39.95 41.87 24.36
CA ARG A 373 39.58 43.04 23.59
C ARG A 373 40.67 44.16 23.56
N PRO A 374 41.17 44.64 24.72
CA PRO A 374 42.18 45.71 24.71
C PRO A 374 43.48 45.28 24.00
N THR A 375 43.83 44.01 24.11
CA THR A 375 45.04 43.48 23.46
C THR A 375 44.82 43.43 21.96
N ILE A 376 43.68 42.95 21.50
CA ILE A 376 43.31 42.89 20.10
C ILE A 376 43.26 44.31 19.48
N GLU A 377 42.56 45.26 20.12
CA GLU A 377 42.49 46.65 19.69
C GLU A 377 43.85 47.33 19.57
N ARG A 378 44.77 47.03 20.48
CA ARG A 378 46.13 47.53 20.44
C ARG A 378 46.89 46.99 19.25
N TYR A 379 46.76 45.68 18.94
CA TYR A 379 47.48 45.02 17.87
C TYR A 379 46.83 45.21 16.51
N GLU A 380 45.56 45.42 16.43
CA GLU A 380 44.87 45.78 15.18
C GLU A 380 45.50 47.01 14.54
N ARG A 381 45.89 47.97 15.37
CA ARG A 381 46.61 49.19 14.92
C ARG A 381 48.09 48.97 14.58
N LEU A 382 48.69 47.88 15.06
CA LEU A 382 50.12 47.58 14.86
C LEU A 382 50.36 46.33 14.04
N LEU A 383 49.32 45.79 13.42
CA LEU A 383 49.29 44.46 12.80
C LEU A 383 50.39 44.21 11.78
N GLU A 384 50.65 45.16 10.91
CA GLU A 384 51.65 45.02 9.86
C GLU A 384 53.10 44.87 10.39
N MET A 385 53.37 45.36 11.60
CA MET A 385 54.72 45.33 12.18
C MET A 385 54.92 44.27 13.28
N LEU A 386 53.86 43.69 13.84
CA LEU A 386 53.97 42.96 15.11
C LEU A 386 53.22 41.58 15.15
N ALA A 387 52.84 41.02 14.04
CA ALA A 387 52.08 39.77 13.93
C ALA A 387 52.61 38.62 14.81
N ALA A 388 53.93 38.39 14.77
CA ALA A 388 54.57 37.33 15.57
C ALA A 388 54.57 37.59 17.12
N ARG A 389 54.34 38.85 17.54
CA ARG A 389 54.21 39.19 18.94
C ARG A 389 52.80 39.04 19.47
N LEU A 390 51.81 39.33 18.64
CA LEU A 390 50.39 39.10 18.93
C LEU A 390 50.13 37.64 19.30
N GLU A 391 50.61 36.73 18.49
CA GLU A 391 50.43 35.29 18.71
C GLU A 391 50.94 34.86 20.10
N ARG A 392 52.14 35.30 20.46
CA ARG A 392 52.72 35.00 21.80
C ARG A 392 51.98 35.64 22.99
N GLU A 393 51.42 36.84 22.83
CA GLU A 393 50.68 37.52 23.91
C GLU A 393 49.26 36.98 24.04
N LEU A 394 48.66 36.41 22.96
CA LEU A 394 47.35 35.78 22.99
C LEU A 394 47.38 34.29 23.46
N GLU A 395 48.54 33.64 23.39
CA GLU A 395 48.73 32.25 23.78
C GLU A 395 48.13 31.91 25.19
N PRO A 396 48.36 32.71 26.24
CA PRO A 396 47.76 32.45 27.58
C PRO A 396 46.22 32.54 27.56
N LEU A 397 45.67 33.47 26.77
CA LEU A 397 44.21 33.61 26.60
C LEU A 397 43.63 32.44 25.80
N GLN A 398 44.34 31.99 24.75
CA GLN A 398 43.92 30.79 24.01
C GLN A 398 43.87 29.56 24.91
N VAL A 399 44.82 29.38 25.83
CA VAL A 399 44.81 28.29 26.80
C VAL A 399 43.58 28.39 27.69
N SER A 400 43.27 29.58 28.21
CA SER A 400 42.05 29.77 29.06
C SER A 400 40.74 29.58 28.29
N LEU A 401 40.70 29.99 27.02
CA LEU A 401 39.55 29.74 26.14
C LEU A 401 39.33 28.24 25.89
N ASN A 402 40.42 27.50 25.67
CA ASN A 402 40.34 26.04 25.50
C ASN A 402 39.87 25.34 26.77
N GLU A 403 40.26 25.81 27.95
CA GLU A 403 39.74 25.30 29.26
C GLU A 403 38.24 25.55 29.39
N VAL A 404 37.77 26.75 29.05
CA VAL A 404 36.32 27.08 29.04
C VAL A 404 35.56 26.27 28.04
N ARG A 405 36.09 26.12 26.81
CA ARG A 405 35.50 25.29 25.79
C ARG A 405 35.34 23.86 26.27
N HIS A 406 36.36 23.27 26.87
CA HIS A 406 36.31 21.90 27.41
C HIS A 406 35.27 21.77 28.53
N ALA A 407 35.18 22.73 29.46
CA ALA A 407 34.15 22.75 30.48
C ALA A 407 32.73 22.83 29.88
N ILE A 408 32.54 23.64 28.84
CA ILE A 408 31.27 23.73 28.13
C ILE A 408 30.94 22.38 27.42
N GLU A 409 31.90 21.77 26.73
CA GLU A 409 31.73 20.47 26.06
C GLU A 409 31.31 19.38 27.06
N GLU A 410 31.96 19.32 28.22
CA GLU A 410 31.61 18.37 29.30
C GLU A 410 30.19 18.66 29.84
N SER A 411 29.87 19.92 30.13
CA SER A 411 28.57 20.33 30.64
C SER A 411 27.43 20.05 29.67
N VAL A 412 27.64 20.35 28.39
CA VAL A 412 26.65 20.10 27.31
C VAL A 412 26.43 18.58 27.09
N THR A 413 27.49 17.78 27.16
CA THR A 413 27.41 16.33 27.04
C THR A 413 26.61 15.71 28.18
N ALA A 414 26.60 16.35 29.37
CA ALA A 414 25.86 15.90 30.55
C ALA A 414 24.39 16.36 30.57
N LEU A 415 23.95 17.17 29.59
CA LEU A 415 22.57 17.64 29.56
C LEU A 415 21.61 16.50 29.14
N GLU A 416 20.56 16.31 29.93
CA GLU A 416 19.43 15.42 29.66
C GLU A 416 18.12 16.22 29.69
N PRO A 417 17.90 17.13 28.72
CA PRO A 417 16.71 17.96 28.72
C PRO A 417 15.46 17.12 28.47
N PRO A 418 14.36 17.33 29.20
CA PRO A 418 13.10 16.62 28.97
C PRO A 418 12.39 17.18 27.76
N LEU A 419 12.93 16.92 26.58
CA LEU A 419 12.35 17.38 25.31
C LEU A 419 10.96 16.74 25.09
N PRO A 420 9.97 17.50 24.60
CA PRO A 420 8.66 16.98 24.26
C PRO A 420 8.76 15.93 23.15
N ASP A 421 7.79 15.02 23.08
CA ASP A 421 7.74 14.09 21.96
C ASP A 421 7.35 14.83 20.67
N PRO A 422 7.89 14.41 19.50
CA PRO A 422 7.42 14.89 18.22
C PRO A 422 5.90 14.65 18.06
N PRO A 423 5.17 15.56 17.39
CA PRO A 423 3.73 15.42 17.24
C PRO A 423 3.36 14.16 16.48
N GLN A 424 2.35 13.46 16.99
CA GLN A 424 1.79 12.31 16.30
C GLN A 424 0.70 12.76 15.31
N PRO A 425 0.60 12.13 14.14
CA PRO A 425 -0.45 12.43 13.19
C PRO A 425 -1.83 12.05 13.74
N VAL A 426 -2.83 12.88 13.47
CA VAL A 426 -4.23 12.57 13.77
C VAL A 426 -4.84 11.90 12.54
N ALA A 427 -5.19 10.62 12.68
CA ALA A 427 -5.89 9.89 11.65
C ALA A 427 -7.38 10.27 11.67
N THR A 428 -7.85 10.86 10.59
CA THR A 428 -9.28 11.09 10.34
C THR A 428 -9.70 10.16 9.20
N ASP A 429 -10.18 8.98 9.54
CA ASP A 429 -10.78 8.08 8.54
C ASP A 429 -12.23 8.53 8.37
N PRO A 430 -12.64 9.03 7.20
CA PRO A 430 -14.04 9.33 6.97
C PRO A 430 -14.86 8.05 7.09
N ASP A 431 -15.91 8.06 7.91
CA ASP A 431 -16.92 7.00 7.97
C ASP A 431 -17.65 6.94 6.62
N ASP A 432 -17.10 6.18 5.70
CA ASP A 432 -17.63 6.02 4.35
C ASP A 432 -17.76 4.54 4.02
N ASP A 433 -18.99 4.08 3.84
CA ASP A 433 -19.32 2.73 3.39
C ASP A 433 -19.01 2.49 1.90
N GLY A 434 -18.45 3.48 1.20
CA GLY A 434 -18.16 3.43 -0.24
C GLY A 434 -16.96 2.58 -0.65
N TRP A 435 -16.20 2.02 0.29
CA TRP A 435 -15.03 1.20 -0.02
C TRP A 435 -15.40 -0.06 -0.79
N LEU A 436 -14.83 -0.21 -1.99
CA LEU A 436 -14.96 -1.44 -2.78
C LEU A 436 -14.21 -2.60 -2.11
N PHE A 437 -13.04 -2.33 -1.56
CA PHE A 437 -12.25 -3.27 -0.77
C PHE A 437 -11.91 -2.67 0.58
N ASP A 438 -12.03 -3.50 1.63
CA ASP A 438 -11.60 -3.20 2.98
C ASP A 438 -11.04 -4.49 3.58
N SER A 439 -9.77 -4.45 4.01
CA SER A 439 -9.05 -5.61 4.55
C SER A 439 -9.65 -6.16 5.86
N SER A 440 -10.44 -5.35 6.57
CA SER A 440 -11.10 -5.75 7.82
C SER A 440 -12.35 -6.61 7.60
N ARG A 441 -12.90 -6.62 6.37
CA ARG A 441 -14.14 -7.33 6.07
C ARG A 441 -13.94 -8.84 5.97
N GLU A 442 -14.88 -9.58 6.52
CA GLU A 442 -15.01 -11.02 6.29
C GLU A 442 -15.31 -11.32 4.82
N TYR A 443 -14.89 -12.52 4.35
CA TYR A 443 -14.99 -12.92 2.93
C TYR A 443 -16.36 -12.65 2.30
N MET A 444 -17.44 -13.01 2.99
CA MET A 444 -18.80 -12.86 2.46
C MET A 444 -19.27 -11.40 2.44
N ASP A 445 -18.87 -10.60 3.41
CA ASP A 445 -19.17 -9.17 3.44
C ASP A 445 -18.36 -8.46 2.33
N GLN A 446 -17.11 -8.82 2.17
CA GLN A 446 -16.28 -8.32 1.06
C GLN A 446 -16.86 -8.73 -0.30
N LEU A 447 -17.31 -9.96 -0.47
CA LEU A 447 -17.92 -10.45 -1.72
C LEU A 447 -19.18 -9.66 -2.10
N LYS A 448 -19.96 -9.18 -1.12
CA LYS A 448 -21.13 -8.34 -1.34
C LYS A 448 -20.78 -7.05 -2.10
N HIS A 449 -19.67 -6.40 -1.77
CA HIS A 449 -19.24 -5.16 -2.41
C HIS A 449 -18.74 -5.36 -3.86
N TYR A 450 -18.36 -6.57 -4.23
CA TYR A 450 -17.98 -6.91 -5.61
C TYR A 450 -19.18 -7.20 -6.53
N LYS A 451 -20.37 -7.43 -5.97
CA LYS A 451 -21.57 -7.79 -6.72
C LYS A 451 -22.57 -6.63 -6.78
N THR A 452 -23.29 -6.53 -7.88
CA THR A 452 -24.42 -5.60 -7.93
C THR A 452 -25.52 -6.04 -6.92
N PRO A 453 -26.36 -5.12 -6.44
CA PRO A 453 -27.46 -5.46 -5.53
C PRO A 453 -28.36 -6.60 -6.06
N LYS A 454 -28.62 -6.60 -7.37
CA LYS A 454 -29.39 -7.65 -8.05
C LYS A 454 -28.67 -9.00 -7.99
N GLN A 455 -27.39 -9.06 -8.35
CA GLN A 455 -26.59 -10.28 -8.31
C GLN A 455 -26.52 -10.86 -6.88
N TRP A 456 -26.37 -9.98 -5.88
CA TRP A 456 -26.33 -10.39 -4.47
C TRP A 456 -27.66 -10.99 -4.02
N GLN A 457 -28.78 -10.32 -4.33
CA GLN A 457 -30.13 -10.81 -4.00
C GLN A 457 -30.44 -12.16 -4.68
N GLU A 458 -30.10 -12.31 -5.96
CA GLU A 458 -30.27 -13.57 -6.71
C GLU A 458 -29.46 -14.71 -6.08
N MET A 459 -28.21 -14.44 -5.71
CA MET A 459 -27.35 -15.40 -5.02
C MET A 459 -27.94 -15.81 -3.66
N GLN A 460 -28.36 -14.86 -2.85
CA GLN A 460 -29.01 -15.15 -1.55
C GLN A 460 -30.30 -15.94 -1.70
N ALA A 461 -31.12 -15.61 -2.68
CA ALA A 461 -32.35 -16.33 -2.98
C ALA A 461 -32.04 -17.78 -3.40
N ALA A 462 -31.04 -17.98 -4.23
CA ALA A 462 -30.58 -19.31 -4.64
C ALA A 462 -30.08 -20.13 -3.45
N MET A 463 -29.30 -19.56 -2.54
CA MET A 463 -28.82 -20.20 -1.31
C MET A 463 -29.98 -20.61 -0.41
N ARG A 464 -30.89 -19.67 -0.13
CA ARG A 464 -32.09 -19.97 0.70
C ARG A 464 -32.93 -21.10 0.12
N SER A 465 -33.11 -21.15 -1.19
CA SER A 465 -33.89 -22.21 -1.86
C SER A 465 -33.26 -23.60 -1.76
N ARG A 466 -31.95 -23.67 -1.46
CA ARG A 466 -31.22 -24.94 -1.30
C ARG A 466 -31.19 -25.46 0.13
N HIS A 467 -31.48 -24.61 1.14
CA HIS A 467 -31.66 -25.04 2.51
C HIS A 467 -33.03 -25.69 2.68
N LYS A 468 -33.03 -26.90 3.14
CA LYS A 468 -34.26 -27.68 3.32
C LYS A 468 -34.25 -28.40 4.65
N VAL A 469 -35.45 -28.66 5.14
CA VAL A 469 -35.66 -29.49 6.33
C VAL A 469 -36.00 -30.91 5.86
N CYS A 470 -35.35 -31.89 6.45
CA CYS A 470 -35.58 -33.30 6.14
C CYS A 470 -36.99 -33.68 6.53
N ALA A 471 -37.78 -34.20 5.60
CA ALA A 471 -39.15 -34.63 5.82
C ALA A 471 -39.29 -35.85 6.75
N GLU A 472 -38.18 -36.50 7.13
CA GLU A 472 -38.17 -37.66 8.01
C GLU A 472 -37.64 -37.36 9.42
N CYS A 473 -36.53 -36.62 9.55
CA CYS A 473 -35.89 -36.38 10.85
C CYS A 473 -35.93 -34.93 11.32
N GLY A 474 -36.47 -34.02 10.52
CA GLY A 474 -36.51 -32.58 10.85
C GLY A 474 -35.16 -31.85 10.75
N THR A 475 -34.05 -32.53 10.50
CA THR A 475 -32.74 -31.90 10.43
C THR A 475 -32.61 -31.04 9.18
N SER A 476 -32.09 -29.83 9.32
CA SER A 476 -31.75 -28.97 8.18
C SER A 476 -30.60 -29.58 7.37
N PHE A 477 -30.68 -29.48 6.06
CA PHE A 477 -29.65 -29.92 5.15
C PHE A 477 -29.64 -29.08 3.87
N VAL A 478 -28.50 -29.08 3.18
CA VAL A 478 -28.33 -28.32 1.96
C VAL A 478 -28.41 -29.24 0.75
N THR A 479 -29.10 -28.77 -0.31
CA THR A 479 -29.18 -29.47 -1.61
C THR A 479 -28.29 -28.80 -2.64
N THR A 480 -27.61 -29.60 -3.47
CA THR A 480 -26.84 -29.07 -4.61
C THR A 480 -27.76 -28.74 -5.79
N ARG A 481 -27.28 -27.90 -6.73
CA ARG A 481 -27.99 -27.52 -7.97
C ARG A 481 -28.50 -28.73 -8.76
N LYS A 482 -27.74 -29.84 -8.76
CA LYS A 482 -28.10 -31.10 -9.44
C LYS A 482 -29.20 -31.88 -8.76
N VAL A 483 -29.55 -31.62 -7.48
CA VAL A 483 -30.45 -32.46 -6.69
C VAL A 483 -31.51 -31.60 -6.00
N ARG A 484 -32.09 -30.63 -6.70
CA ARG A 484 -33.10 -29.68 -6.16
C ARG A 484 -34.32 -30.34 -5.54
N GLY A 485 -34.73 -31.53 -6.01
CA GLY A 485 -35.91 -32.27 -5.55
C GLY A 485 -35.68 -33.11 -4.29
N ARG A 486 -34.50 -33.11 -3.67
CA ARG A 486 -34.20 -33.94 -2.51
C ARG A 486 -35.02 -33.51 -1.30
N ARG A 487 -35.76 -34.45 -0.69
CA ARG A 487 -36.64 -34.25 0.47
C ARG A 487 -36.07 -34.81 1.78
N TYR A 488 -34.96 -35.54 1.73
CA TYR A 488 -34.36 -36.24 2.86
C TYR A 488 -32.87 -35.91 2.95
N CYS A 489 -32.36 -35.75 4.18
CA CYS A 489 -30.96 -35.36 4.41
C CYS A 489 -29.96 -36.42 3.93
N ASP A 490 -30.30 -37.71 4.09
CA ASP A 490 -29.46 -38.84 3.72
C ASP A 490 -30.23 -40.01 3.13
N ARG A 491 -29.49 -41.09 2.78
CA ARG A 491 -30.07 -42.33 2.26
C ARG A 491 -30.89 -43.06 3.33
N ASN A 492 -30.46 -42.98 4.59
CA ASN A 492 -31.13 -43.69 5.69
C ASN A 492 -32.51 -43.07 6.00
N CYS A 493 -32.58 -41.72 6.00
CA CYS A 493 -33.86 -41.02 6.13
C CYS A 493 -34.82 -41.32 4.99
N ARG A 494 -34.29 -41.38 3.75
CA ARG A 494 -35.09 -41.79 2.57
C ARG A 494 -35.63 -43.22 2.72
N GLN A 495 -34.82 -44.15 3.21
CA GLN A 495 -35.23 -45.55 3.42
C GLN A 495 -36.25 -45.67 4.57
N ARG A 496 -36.07 -44.94 5.68
CA ARG A 496 -37.03 -44.89 6.78
C ARG A 496 -38.40 -44.38 6.31
N ALA A 497 -38.42 -43.29 5.60
CA ALA A 497 -39.65 -42.74 5.04
C ALA A 497 -40.31 -43.68 4.03
N HIS A 498 -39.54 -44.42 3.25
CA HIS A 498 -40.08 -45.44 2.34
C HIS A 498 -40.72 -46.60 3.09
N ARG A 499 -40.03 -47.14 4.11
CA ARG A 499 -40.56 -48.23 4.98
C ARG A 499 -41.82 -47.79 5.72
N ARG A 500 -41.90 -46.54 6.23
CA ARG A 500 -43.09 -45.99 6.87
C ARG A 500 -44.27 -45.97 5.89
N ARG A 501 -44.10 -45.43 4.68
CA ARG A 501 -45.16 -45.40 3.64
C ARG A 501 -45.63 -46.78 3.23
N GLN A 502 -44.75 -47.77 3.15
CA GLN A 502 -45.14 -49.16 2.87
C GLN A 502 -46.00 -49.73 4.00
N ARG A 503 -45.65 -49.49 5.27
CA ARG A 503 -46.44 -49.94 6.42
C ARG A 503 -47.85 -49.31 6.44
N GLU A 504 -47.91 -47.99 6.21
CA GLU A 504 -49.20 -47.26 6.11
C GLU A 504 -50.06 -47.75 4.97
N TYR A 505 -49.44 -48.03 3.80
CA TYR A 505 -50.14 -48.60 2.67
C TYR A 505 -50.72 -49.99 2.99
N HIS A 506 -49.93 -50.86 3.62
CA HIS A 506 -50.41 -52.21 4.01
C HIS A 506 -51.46 -52.16 5.11
N GLN A 507 -51.36 -51.21 6.02
CA GLN A 507 -52.34 -50.97 7.03
C GLN A 507 -53.70 -50.53 6.44
N ARG A 508 -53.66 -49.48 5.58
CA ARG A 508 -54.87 -49.01 4.84
C ARG A 508 -55.53 -50.14 4.03
N LYS A 509 -54.71 -50.98 3.39
CA LYS A 509 -55.19 -52.11 2.59
C LYS A 509 -55.82 -53.22 3.48
N ARG A 510 -55.35 -53.39 4.72
CA ARG A 510 -55.93 -54.29 5.70
C ARG A 510 -57.24 -53.72 6.26
N GLU A 511 -57.31 -52.45 6.53
CA GLU A 511 -58.51 -51.75 6.98
C GLU A 511 -59.60 -51.75 5.91
N ALA A 512 -59.30 -51.52 4.67
CA ALA A 512 -60.21 -51.59 3.53
C ALA A 512 -60.71 -53.00 3.19
N LYS A 513 -60.07 -54.04 3.74
CA LYS A 513 -60.57 -55.45 3.59
C LYS A 513 -61.40 -55.90 4.77
N LYS A 514 -61.53 -55.11 5.84
CA LYS A 514 -62.34 -55.43 7.04
C LYS A 514 -63.61 -54.62 7.10
N GLY A 515 -63.85 -53.64 6.27
CA GLY A 515 -65.14 -53.00 5.99
C GLY A 515 -65.72 -53.52 4.68
#